data_cdf9d7a7a5a97460bd931de31c9bbe1f
#
_entry.id   cdf9d7a7a5a97460bd931de31c9bbe1f
#
_cell.length_a   1.000
_cell.length_b   1.000
_cell.length_c   1.000
_cell.angle_alpha   90.00
_cell.angle_beta   90.00
_cell.angle_gamma   90.00
#
_symmetry.space_group_name_H-M   'P 1'
#
loop_
_entity.id
_entity.type
_entity.pdbx_description
1 polymer ?
#
loop_
_entity_poly.entity_id
_entity_poly.type
_entity_poly.pdbx_seq_one_letter_code
_entity_poly.pdbx_strand_id
1 'polypeptide(L)'
;IYFAGNSLGLMPKSARQMVDDELDNWGSLGVDAHHATGTPWYSYHEALREATARLVGAKPLEVICMNSLTVNLHLMMASFYKPTKSRFKVLMEEPAFPSDTYAIKTQLVHHGHNPKEALILARPPKDEFMLRTEDILDIIDEHADQLAVVMIGAVNFFTGQLADIETVTAAAQKHGIVVGFDLAHAAGNVPLSLHKWNVDFAVWCSYKYLNAGPGAVAGAFVHERHATNTKLRRL
;
A
#
# COMPACT_ATOMS: atom_id res chain seq x y z
N ILE A 1 -11.58 -12.82 24.91
CA ILE A 1 -11.56 -11.58 24.15
C ILE A 1 -10.22 -11.50 23.41
N TYR A 2 -10.24 -11.18 22.11
CA TYR A 2 -9.06 -11.13 21.26
C TYR A 2 -8.78 -9.66 20.85
N PHE A 3 -7.59 -9.15 21.17
CA PHE A 3 -7.20 -7.77 20.91
C PHE A 3 -5.97 -7.61 19.98
N ALA A 4 -5.57 -8.70 19.31
CA ALA A 4 -4.40 -8.68 18.42
C ALA A 4 -4.76 -8.61 16.93
N GLY A 5 -5.95 -8.08 16.58
CA GLY A 5 -6.41 -7.93 15.19
C GLY A 5 -5.53 -7.02 14.33
N ASN A 6 -4.75 -6.16 14.97
CA ASN A 6 -3.72 -5.36 14.32
C ASN A 6 -2.53 -6.18 13.79
N SER A 7 -2.36 -7.41 14.26
CA SER A 7 -1.31 -8.34 13.81
C SER A 7 -1.87 -9.44 12.91
N LEU A 8 -2.94 -10.10 13.37
CA LEU A 8 -3.69 -11.11 12.63
C LEU A 8 -5.15 -10.96 12.96
N GLY A 9 -6.01 -10.83 11.96
CA GLY A 9 -7.45 -10.75 12.14
C GLY A 9 -8.07 -12.06 12.59
N LEU A 10 -9.31 -12.01 13.07
CA LEU A 10 -10.07 -13.18 13.46
C LEU A 10 -10.48 -14.01 12.25
N MET A 11 -10.53 -15.34 12.41
CA MET A 11 -11.04 -16.23 11.37
C MET A 11 -12.57 -16.04 11.24
N PRO A 12 -13.08 -15.64 10.07
CA PRO A 12 -14.51 -15.59 9.82
C PRO A 12 -15.14 -16.99 9.96
N LYS A 13 -16.37 -17.08 10.48
CA LYS A 13 -17.06 -18.37 10.65
C LYS A 13 -17.25 -19.12 9.34
N SER A 14 -17.46 -18.40 8.24
CA SER A 14 -17.63 -18.97 6.90
C SER A 14 -16.32 -19.39 6.22
N ALA A 15 -15.16 -18.99 6.72
CA ALA A 15 -13.88 -19.19 6.01
C ALA A 15 -13.61 -20.66 5.70
N ARG A 16 -13.83 -21.57 6.68
CA ARG A 16 -13.63 -23.00 6.48
C ARG A 16 -14.49 -23.53 5.33
N GLN A 17 -15.82 -23.25 5.37
CA GLN A 17 -16.75 -23.73 4.35
C GLN A 17 -16.37 -23.22 2.95
N MET A 18 -16.00 -21.93 2.84
CA MET A 18 -15.58 -21.37 1.55
C MET A 18 -14.32 -22.03 0.98
N VAL A 19 -13.38 -22.41 1.85
CA VAL A 19 -12.17 -23.14 1.42
C VAL A 19 -12.53 -24.57 1.01
N ASP A 20 -13.38 -25.26 1.79
CA ASP A 20 -13.83 -26.61 1.48
C ASP A 20 -14.60 -26.62 0.14
N ASP A 21 -15.48 -25.66 -0.11
CA ASP A 21 -16.23 -25.51 -1.38
C ASP A 21 -15.28 -25.36 -2.58
N GLU A 22 -14.20 -24.60 -2.45
CA GLU A 22 -13.21 -24.44 -3.54
C GLU A 22 -12.36 -25.70 -3.76
N LEU A 23 -12.06 -26.45 -2.70
CA LEU A 23 -11.40 -27.74 -2.83
C LEU A 23 -12.32 -28.77 -3.51
N ASP A 24 -13.61 -28.77 -3.19
CA ASP A 24 -14.61 -29.63 -3.83
C ASP A 24 -14.81 -29.25 -5.31
N ASN A 25 -14.83 -27.96 -5.64
CA ASN A 25 -14.85 -27.48 -7.03
C ASN A 25 -13.63 -27.98 -7.80
N TRP A 26 -12.44 -27.88 -7.21
CA TRP A 26 -11.24 -28.39 -7.83
C TRP A 26 -11.27 -29.91 -8.03
N GLY A 27 -11.68 -30.65 -6.99
CA GLY A 27 -11.74 -32.11 -7.04
C GLY A 27 -12.77 -32.67 -8.02
N SER A 28 -13.91 -31.98 -8.18
CA SER A 28 -15.01 -32.45 -9.03
C SER A 28 -14.97 -31.92 -10.46
N LEU A 29 -14.54 -30.66 -10.68
CA LEU A 29 -14.61 -29.98 -11.97
C LEU A 29 -13.25 -29.86 -12.67
N GLY A 30 -12.13 -29.89 -11.90
CA GLY A 30 -10.81 -29.72 -12.47
C GLY A 30 -10.70 -28.40 -13.27
N VAL A 31 -10.28 -28.46 -14.53
CA VAL A 31 -10.11 -27.29 -15.39
C VAL A 31 -11.43 -26.56 -15.70
N ASP A 32 -12.55 -27.23 -15.63
CA ASP A 32 -13.86 -26.62 -15.95
C ASP A 32 -14.26 -25.61 -14.87
N ALA A 33 -13.72 -25.69 -13.67
CA ALA A 33 -13.93 -24.71 -12.60
C ALA A 33 -13.48 -23.29 -12.98
N HIS A 34 -12.62 -23.13 -13.98
CA HIS A 34 -12.28 -21.80 -14.51
C HIS A 34 -13.51 -21.03 -15.02
N HIS A 35 -14.58 -21.72 -15.42
CA HIS A 35 -15.75 -21.09 -16.04
C HIS A 35 -17.10 -21.56 -15.49
N ALA A 36 -17.16 -22.67 -14.76
CA ALA A 36 -18.39 -23.38 -14.43
C ALA A 36 -18.91 -23.19 -13.01
N THR A 37 -18.24 -22.42 -12.14
CA THR A 37 -18.64 -22.18 -10.75
C THR A 37 -19.45 -20.89 -10.59
N GLY A 38 -20.08 -20.70 -9.41
CA GLY A 38 -20.73 -19.45 -9.05
C GLY A 38 -19.75 -18.26 -8.98
N THR A 39 -18.46 -18.54 -8.69
CA THR A 39 -17.35 -17.57 -8.76
C THR A 39 -16.24 -18.18 -9.62
N PRO A 40 -16.29 -18.00 -10.94
CA PRO A 40 -15.34 -18.60 -11.87
C PRO A 40 -13.90 -18.19 -11.58
N TRP A 41 -12.98 -19.13 -11.58
CA TRP A 41 -11.57 -18.86 -11.26
C TRP A 41 -10.91 -17.90 -12.25
N TYR A 42 -11.34 -17.92 -13.51
CA TYR A 42 -10.81 -17.02 -14.55
C TYR A 42 -11.00 -15.54 -14.17
N SER A 43 -12.15 -15.19 -13.58
CA SER A 43 -12.49 -13.83 -13.14
C SER A 43 -12.42 -13.65 -11.61
N TYR A 44 -11.85 -14.59 -10.87
CA TYR A 44 -11.84 -14.60 -9.41
C TYR A 44 -11.26 -13.32 -8.79
N HIS A 45 -10.24 -12.77 -9.42
CA HIS A 45 -9.61 -11.50 -9.03
C HIS A 45 -10.57 -10.29 -9.10
N GLU A 46 -11.67 -10.39 -9.82
CA GLU A 46 -12.68 -9.33 -9.93
C GLU A 46 -13.72 -9.37 -8.80
N ALA A 47 -13.92 -10.52 -8.18
CA ALA A 47 -14.98 -10.74 -7.18
C ALA A 47 -14.89 -9.76 -5.98
N LEU A 48 -13.68 -9.34 -5.61
CA LEU A 48 -13.45 -8.42 -4.48
C LEU A 48 -13.28 -6.96 -4.89
N ARG A 49 -13.27 -6.65 -6.19
CA ARG A 49 -12.93 -5.31 -6.72
C ARG A 49 -13.82 -4.22 -6.13
N GLU A 50 -15.15 -4.38 -6.25
CA GLU A 50 -16.12 -3.39 -5.79
C GLU A 50 -16.07 -3.18 -4.26
N ALA A 51 -15.98 -4.28 -3.50
CA ALA A 51 -15.90 -4.21 -2.04
C ALA A 51 -14.61 -3.53 -1.57
N THR A 52 -13.49 -3.89 -2.20
CA THR A 52 -12.17 -3.31 -1.91
C THR A 52 -12.14 -1.82 -2.27
N ALA A 53 -12.70 -1.43 -3.42
CA ALA A 53 -12.77 -0.04 -3.83
C ALA A 53 -13.54 0.81 -2.81
N ARG A 54 -14.71 0.35 -2.36
CA ARG A 54 -15.49 1.04 -1.33
C ARG A 54 -14.73 1.16 -0.01
N LEU A 55 -13.98 0.12 0.37
CA LEU A 55 -13.23 0.07 1.62
C LEU A 55 -12.13 1.13 1.68
N VAL A 56 -11.44 1.38 0.58
CA VAL A 56 -10.31 2.33 0.53
C VAL A 56 -10.69 3.68 -0.12
N GLY A 57 -11.97 3.88 -0.46
CA GLY A 57 -12.43 5.13 -1.10
C GLY A 57 -11.82 5.34 -2.48
N ALA A 58 -11.84 4.30 -3.31
CA ALA A 58 -11.31 4.27 -4.66
C ALA A 58 -12.40 3.94 -5.69
N LYS A 59 -12.08 4.08 -6.98
CA LYS A 59 -12.88 3.52 -8.06
C LYS A 59 -12.53 2.03 -8.26
N PRO A 60 -13.48 1.20 -8.76
CA PRO A 60 -13.22 -0.23 -8.94
C PRO A 60 -11.99 -0.56 -9.79
N LEU A 61 -11.69 0.23 -10.82
CA LEU A 61 -10.53 0.02 -11.69
C LEU A 61 -9.20 0.47 -11.08
N GLU A 62 -9.22 1.12 -9.93
CA GLU A 62 -8.01 1.60 -9.24
C GLU A 62 -7.45 0.58 -8.26
N VAL A 63 -8.18 -0.51 -7.98
CA VAL A 63 -7.82 -1.50 -6.96
C VAL A 63 -7.71 -2.90 -7.52
N ILE A 64 -6.82 -3.68 -6.92
CA ILE A 64 -6.67 -5.10 -7.21
C ILE A 64 -6.23 -5.86 -5.95
N CYS A 65 -6.73 -7.10 -5.80
CA CYS A 65 -6.20 -8.05 -4.83
C CYS A 65 -5.13 -8.90 -5.53
N MET A 66 -3.88 -8.77 -5.11
CA MET A 66 -2.76 -9.53 -5.68
C MET A 66 -1.58 -9.61 -4.72
N ASN A 67 -0.75 -10.63 -4.87
CA ASN A 67 0.54 -10.81 -4.20
C ASN A 67 0.51 -10.71 -2.66
N SER A 68 1.61 -10.25 -2.08
CA SER A 68 1.73 -9.76 -0.70
C SER A 68 1.98 -8.27 -0.68
N LEU A 69 1.81 -7.61 0.48
CA LEU A 69 2.09 -6.17 0.64
C LEU A 69 3.51 -5.82 0.16
N THR A 70 4.52 -6.55 0.63
CA THR A 70 5.92 -6.27 0.29
C THR A 70 6.20 -6.43 -1.21
N VAL A 71 5.63 -7.45 -1.87
CA VAL A 71 5.75 -7.60 -3.33
C VAL A 71 5.07 -6.44 -4.04
N ASN A 72 3.84 -6.07 -3.63
CA ASN A 72 3.14 -4.92 -4.20
C ASN A 72 3.94 -3.63 -4.03
N LEU A 73 4.53 -3.39 -2.85
CA LEU A 73 5.40 -2.23 -2.61
C LEU A 73 6.59 -2.21 -3.59
N HIS A 74 7.27 -3.33 -3.79
CA HIS A 74 8.35 -3.43 -4.78
C HIS A 74 7.88 -3.12 -6.20
N LEU A 75 6.72 -3.63 -6.62
CA LEU A 75 6.15 -3.35 -7.95
C LEU A 75 5.78 -1.88 -8.11
N MET A 76 5.19 -1.26 -7.07
CA MET A 76 4.87 0.17 -7.07
C MET A 76 6.15 1.00 -7.14
N MET A 77 7.16 0.70 -6.34
CA MET A 77 8.44 1.41 -6.38
C MET A 77 9.13 1.24 -7.73
N ALA A 78 9.16 0.05 -8.32
CA ALA A 78 9.72 -0.17 -9.66
C ALA A 78 8.99 0.63 -10.75
N SER A 79 7.69 0.88 -10.56
CA SER A 79 6.87 1.67 -11.49
C SER A 79 7.00 3.17 -11.26
N PHE A 80 6.97 3.62 -10.02
CA PHE A 80 6.82 5.02 -9.64
C PHE A 80 8.13 5.70 -9.21
N TYR A 81 9.08 4.98 -8.63
CA TYR A 81 10.38 5.54 -8.28
C TYR A 81 11.25 5.69 -9.54
N LYS A 82 11.34 6.91 -10.04
CA LYS A 82 12.07 7.29 -11.26
C LYS A 82 13.17 8.29 -10.91
N PRO A 83 14.27 7.83 -10.29
CA PRO A 83 15.33 8.74 -9.87
C PRO A 83 16.00 9.43 -11.05
N THR A 84 16.37 10.70 -10.83
CA THR A 84 17.21 11.51 -11.73
C THR A 84 18.47 11.91 -10.98
N LYS A 85 19.39 12.62 -11.66
CA LYS A 85 20.63 13.13 -11.03
C LYS A 85 20.36 14.07 -9.85
N SER A 86 19.30 14.87 -9.89
CA SER A 86 18.94 15.82 -8.83
C SER A 86 17.85 15.29 -7.91
N ARG A 87 16.88 14.54 -8.44
CA ARG A 87 15.69 14.09 -7.73
C ARG A 87 15.71 12.57 -7.60
N PHE A 88 16.24 12.05 -6.47
CA PHE A 88 16.44 10.62 -6.25
C PHE A 88 16.14 10.16 -4.81
N LYS A 89 15.83 11.10 -3.92
CA LYS A 89 15.59 10.76 -2.52
C LYS A 89 14.16 10.23 -2.30
N VAL A 90 14.03 9.41 -1.27
CA VAL A 90 12.74 8.89 -0.78
C VAL A 90 12.56 9.35 0.66
N LEU A 91 11.39 9.90 0.98
CA LEU A 91 11.00 10.23 2.36
C LEU A 91 10.18 9.09 2.95
N MET A 92 10.54 8.66 4.17
CA MET A 92 9.79 7.73 5.01
C MET A 92 9.67 8.29 6.43
N GLU A 93 8.69 7.81 7.19
CA GLU A 93 8.64 8.04 8.64
C GLU A 93 9.66 7.15 9.39
N GLU A 94 10.01 7.53 10.62
CA GLU A 94 10.78 6.70 11.54
C GLU A 94 10.11 6.68 12.93
N PRO A 95 9.78 5.49 13.48
CA PRO A 95 10.05 4.16 12.90
C PRO A 95 9.03 3.77 11.83
N ALA A 96 9.51 3.34 10.65
CA ALA A 96 8.70 2.63 9.67
C ALA A 96 8.75 1.11 9.92
N PHE A 97 7.77 0.38 9.40
CA PHE A 97 7.79 -1.09 9.53
C PHE A 97 9.02 -1.68 8.82
N PRO A 98 9.70 -2.69 9.42
CA PRO A 98 10.96 -3.18 8.88
C PRO A 98 10.92 -3.65 7.41
N SER A 99 9.84 -4.31 6.98
CA SER A 99 9.72 -4.76 5.59
C SER A 99 9.74 -3.60 4.59
N ASP A 100 9.10 -2.47 4.93
CA ASP A 100 9.05 -1.28 4.08
C ASP A 100 10.42 -0.60 4.03
N THR A 101 11.05 -0.47 5.20
CA THR A 101 12.42 0.05 5.29
C THR A 101 13.39 -0.75 4.41
N TYR A 102 13.32 -2.09 4.45
CA TYR A 102 14.17 -2.95 3.62
C TYR A 102 13.80 -2.86 2.14
N ALA A 103 12.50 -2.84 1.81
CA ALA A 103 12.05 -2.70 0.42
C ALA A 103 12.55 -1.40 -0.20
N ILE A 104 12.38 -0.27 0.49
CA ILE A 104 12.84 1.04 0.01
C ILE A 104 14.36 1.08 -0.11
N LYS A 105 15.11 0.65 0.90
CA LYS A 105 16.58 0.58 0.84
C LYS A 105 17.06 -0.28 -0.33
N THR A 106 16.41 -1.41 -0.59
CA THR A 106 16.74 -2.29 -1.71
C THR A 106 16.47 -1.61 -3.05
N GLN A 107 15.35 -0.89 -3.19
CA GLN A 107 15.05 -0.12 -4.41
C GLN A 107 16.09 1.00 -4.64
N LEU A 108 16.50 1.70 -3.60
CA LEU A 108 17.56 2.72 -3.70
C LEU A 108 18.86 2.09 -4.22
N VAL A 109 19.30 0.97 -3.62
CA VAL A 109 20.51 0.25 -4.05
C VAL A 109 20.37 -0.27 -5.48
N HIS A 110 19.22 -0.81 -5.86
CA HIS A 110 18.93 -1.29 -7.23
C HIS A 110 19.11 -0.19 -8.27
N HIS A 111 18.78 1.05 -7.92
CA HIS A 111 18.99 2.23 -8.77
C HIS A 111 20.37 2.89 -8.62
N GLY A 112 21.29 2.26 -7.88
CA GLY A 112 22.68 2.76 -7.72
C GLY A 112 22.84 3.86 -6.68
N HIS A 113 21.85 4.08 -5.80
CA HIS A 113 21.91 5.08 -4.75
C HIS A 113 22.28 4.48 -3.39
N ASN A 114 23.10 5.21 -2.63
CA ASN A 114 23.42 4.85 -1.25
C ASN A 114 22.22 5.21 -0.33
N PRO A 115 21.61 4.23 0.37
CA PRO A 115 20.47 4.50 1.25
C PRO A 115 20.76 5.52 2.36
N LYS A 116 22.01 5.66 2.81
CA LYS A 116 22.38 6.66 3.83
C LYS A 116 22.24 8.10 3.34
N GLU A 117 22.29 8.31 2.02
CA GLU A 117 22.22 9.63 1.37
C GLU A 117 20.86 9.87 0.73
N ALA A 118 20.22 8.79 0.26
CA ALA A 118 19.01 8.85 -0.54
C ALA A 118 17.73 8.62 0.25
N LEU A 119 17.79 8.08 1.49
CA LEU A 119 16.64 7.91 2.37
C LEU A 119 16.59 9.03 3.40
N ILE A 120 15.52 9.82 3.34
CA ILE A 120 15.20 10.83 4.34
C ILE A 120 14.21 10.19 5.33
N LEU A 121 14.47 10.35 6.62
CA LEU A 121 13.63 9.81 7.68
C LEU A 121 12.99 10.96 8.47
N ALA A 122 11.66 11.10 8.35
CA ALA A 122 10.89 11.99 9.18
C ALA A 122 10.81 11.42 10.61
N ARG A 123 11.34 12.16 11.58
CA ARG A 123 11.40 11.77 12.98
C ARG A 123 10.53 12.69 13.81
N PRO A 124 9.86 12.16 14.84
CA PRO A 124 9.28 13.02 15.86
C PRO A 124 10.34 13.99 16.43
N PRO A 125 9.93 15.18 16.87
CA PRO A 125 10.81 16.09 17.62
C PRO A 125 11.44 15.38 18.83
N LYS A 126 12.58 15.90 19.30
CA LYS A 126 13.24 15.36 20.47
C LYS A 126 12.27 15.31 21.66
N ASP A 127 12.24 14.17 22.34
CA ASP A 127 11.37 13.89 23.50
C ASP A 127 9.87 13.80 23.18
N GLU A 128 9.47 13.73 21.88
CA GLU A 128 8.13 13.45 21.42
C GLU A 128 8.04 12.04 20.79
N PHE A 129 6.84 11.46 20.82
CA PHE A 129 6.58 10.14 20.22
C PHE A 129 5.77 10.24 18.91
N MET A 130 5.17 11.39 18.65
CA MET A 130 4.30 11.59 17.51
C MET A 130 4.97 12.48 16.47
N LEU A 131 4.92 12.03 15.22
CA LEU A 131 5.35 12.81 14.06
C LEU A 131 4.21 13.72 13.64
N ARG A 132 4.38 15.04 13.74
CA ARG A 132 3.36 16.00 13.34
C ARG A 132 3.28 16.11 11.82
N THR A 133 2.10 16.44 11.31
CA THR A 133 1.92 16.67 9.86
C THR A 133 2.85 17.79 9.39
N GLU A 134 2.97 18.86 10.14
CA GLU A 134 3.82 20.02 9.84
C GLU A 134 5.29 19.62 9.68
N ASP A 135 5.81 18.73 10.52
CA ASP A 135 7.19 18.24 10.42
C ASP A 135 7.43 17.49 9.08
N ILE A 136 6.42 16.74 8.61
CA ILE A 136 6.47 16.07 7.29
C ILE A 136 6.45 17.10 6.17
N LEU A 137 5.59 18.13 6.27
CA LEU A 137 5.46 19.19 5.27
C LEU A 137 6.75 19.99 5.15
N ASP A 138 7.37 20.36 6.27
CA ASP A 138 8.64 21.09 6.30
C ASP A 138 9.75 20.29 5.60
N ILE A 139 9.83 18.99 5.84
CA ILE A 139 10.79 18.10 5.16
C ILE A 139 10.51 18.02 3.65
N ILE A 140 9.24 17.95 3.25
CA ILE A 140 8.86 17.94 1.83
C ILE A 140 9.31 19.24 1.15
N ASP A 141 9.06 20.39 1.76
CA ASP A 141 9.42 21.69 1.22
C ASP A 141 10.95 21.88 1.19
N GLU A 142 11.66 21.51 2.25
CA GLU A 142 13.14 21.61 2.33
C GLU A 142 13.84 20.77 1.26
N HIS A 143 13.27 19.59 0.95
CA HIS A 143 13.88 18.65 0.02
C HIS A 143 13.15 18.52 -1.32
N ALA A 144 12.28 19.47 -1.66
CA ALA A 144 11.39 19.43 -2.82
C ALA A 144 12.10 19.10 -4.14
N ASP A 145 13.32 19.66 -4.35
CA ASP A 145 14.12 19.44 -5.55
C ASP A 145 14.86 18.10 -5.59
N GLN A 146 14.90 17.37 -4.47
CA GLN A 146 15.65 16.12 -4.31
C GLN A 146 14.73 14.91 -4.13
N LEU A 147 13.52 15.11 -3.64
CA LEU A 147 12.55 14.03 -3.40
C LEU A 147 11.93 13.53 -4.70
N ALA A 148 12.03 12.23 -4.93
CA ALA A 148 11.33 11.52 -6.00
C ALA A 148 10.02 10.91 -5.52
N VAL A 149 10.00 10.38 -4.27
CA VAL A 149 8.85 9.68 -3.69
C VAL A 149 8.73 10.01 -2.21
N VAL A 150 7.50 10.20 -1.74
CA VAL A 150 7.10 10.09 -0.32
C VAL A 150 6.41 8.75 -0.15
N MET A 151 6.92 7.91 0.75
CA MET A 151 6.36 6.59 1.09
C MET A 151 6.23 6.45 2.59
N ILE A 152 5.00 6.53 3.11
CA ILE A 152 4.69 6.63 4.55
C ILE A 152 3.62 5.60 4.92
N GLY A 153 3.72 5.02 6.12
CA GLY A 153 2.64 4.27 6.74
C GLY A 153 1.46 5.19 7.10
N ALA A 154 0.27 4.91 6.57
CA ALA A 154 -0.92 5.72 6.84
C ALA A 154 -1.33 5.66 8.32
N VAL A 155 -1.19 4.50 8.96
CA VAL A 155 -1.25 4.34 10.41
C VAL A 155 0.07 3.72 10.86
N ASN A 156 0.83 4.45 11.66
CA ASN A 156 2.12 3.98 12.13
C ASN A 156 1.97 2.74 13.02
N PHE A 157 2.72 1.69 12.73
CA PHE A 157 2.60 0.38 13.41
C PHE A 157 2.98 0.42 14.89
N PHE A 158 3.84 1.37 15.28
CA PHE A 158 4.37 1.47 16.63
C PHE A 158 3.53 2.41 17.51
N THR A 159 3.18 3.60 16.99
CA THR A 159 2.46 4.62 17.75
C THR A 159 0.94 4.52 17.58
N GLY A 160 0.46 3.89 16.49
CA GLY A 160 -0.96 3.91 16.10
C GLY A 160 -1.42 5.26 15.53
N GLN A 161 -0.52 6.19 15.31
CA GLN A 161 -0.85 7.52 14.79
C GLN A 161 -1.31 7.43 13.34
N LEU A 162 -2.44 8.06 13.03
CA LEU A 162 -2.94 8.25 11.66
C LEU A 162 -2.27 9.48 11.04
N ALA A 163 -1.64 9.30 9.88
CA ALA A 163 -1.11 10.40 9.07
C ALA A 163 -2.24 11.17 8.37
N ASP A 164 -2.07 12.47 8.18
CA ASP A 164 -2.95 13.29 7.34
C ASP A 164 -2.61 13.04 5.85
N ILE A 165 -3.21 11.97 5.31
CA ILE A 165 -2.95 11.49 3.94
C ILE A 165 -3.25 12.58 2.91
N GLU A 166 -4.38 13.29 3.06
CA GLU A 166 -4.83 14.32 2.10
C GLU A 166 -3.81 15.47 2.05
N THR A 167 -3.45 16.00 3.22
CA THR A 167 -2.52 17.15 3.33
C THR A 167 -1.11 16.79 2.85
N VAL A 168 -0.56 15.65 3.26
CA VAL A 168 0.76 15.18 2.81
C VAL A 168 0.79 14.96 1.30
N THR A 169 -0.26 14.34 0.75
CA THR A 169 -0.37 14.11 -0.70
C THR A 169 -0.40 15.44 -1.46
N ALA A 170 -1.25 16.37 -1.03
CA ALA A 170 -1.37 17.67 -1.68
C ALA A 170 -0.07 18.48 -1.64
N ALA A 171 0.65 18.46 -0.51
CA ALA A 171 1.92 19.17 -0.36
C ALA A 171 3.00 18.59 -1.29
N ALA A 172 3.20 17.28 -1.28
CA ALA A 172 4.20 16.63 -2.11
C ALA A 172 3.92 16.83 -3.62
N GLN A 173 2.65 16.74 -4.02
CA GLN A 173 2.25 16.89 -5.43
C GLN A 173 2.41 18.33 -5.96
N LYS A 174 2.40 19.37 -5.13
CA LYS A 174 2.75 20.73 -5.54
C LYS A 174 4.17 20.81 -6.14
N HIS A 175 5.06 19.95 -5.67
CA HIS A 175 6.44 19.84 -6.14
C HIS A 175 6.63 18.73 -7.20
N GLY A 176 5.54 18.07 -7.63
CA GLY A 176 5.60 16.97 -8.59
C GLY A 176 6.24 15.69 -8.01
N ILE A 177 6.20 15.52 -6.69
CA ILE A 177 6.68 14.34 -5.99
C ILE A 177 5.58 13.27 -5.98
N VAL A 178 5.94 12.04 -6.26
CA VAL A 178 5.03 10.88 -6.18
C VAL A 178 4.75 10.52 -4.73
N VAL A 179 3.51 10.15 -4.41
CA VAL A 179 3.11 9.81 -3.05
C VAL A 179 2.50 8.41 -2.99
N GLY A 180 3.08 7.56 -2.15
CA GLY A 180 2.59 6.22 -1.84
C GLY A 180 2.34 6.04 -0.35
N PHE A 181 1.39 5.15 -0.01
CA PHE A 181 1.09 4.80 1.39
C PHE A 181 1.09 3.29 1.62
N ASP A 182 1.69 2.88 2.76
CA ASP A 182 1.39 1.58 3.36
C ASP A 182 0.11 1.70 4.22
N LEU A 183 -0.91 0.94 3.84
CA LEU A 183 -2.19 0.90 4.53
C LEU A 183 -2.36 -0.35 5.41
N ALA A 184 -1.28 -1.05 5.77
CA ALA A 184 -1.35 -2.30 6.53
C ALA A 184 -2.16 -2.17 7.83
N HIS A 185 -2.10 -1.01 8.48
CA HIS A 185 -2.87 -0.70 9.68
C HIS A 185 -4.06 0.24 9.43
N ALA A 186 -4.25 0.71 8.19
CA ALA A 186 -5.32 1.63 7.83
C ALA A 186 -6.50 0.95 7.12
N ALA A 187 -6.23 0.04 6.16
CA ALA A 187 -7.27 -0.65 5.41
C ALA A 187 -8.14 -1.52 6.33
N GLY A 188 -9.45 -1.20 6.39
CA GLY A 188 -10.40 -1.86 7.29
C GLY A 188 -10.39 -1.35 8.73
N ASN A 189 -9.58 -0.35 9.06
CA ASN A 189 -9.44 0.21 10.41
C ASN A 189 -9.88 1.68 10.49
N VAL A 190 -9.55 2.48 9.48
CA VAL A 190 -9.90 3.90 9.42
C VAL A 190 -10.59 4.24 8.11
N PRO A 191 -11.45 5.29 8.06
CA PRO A 191 -12.03 5.77 6.81
C PRO A 191 -10.95 6.24 5.84
N LEU A 192 -11.04 5.79 4.59
CA LEU A 192 -10.10 6.12 3.52
C LEU A 192 -10.85 6.73 2.32
N SER A 193 -10.18 7.62 1.59
CA SER A 193 -10.69 8.26 0.37
C SER A 193 -9.57 8.46 -0.65
N LEU A 194 -8.88 7.38 -1.00
CA LEU A 194 -7.63 7.43 -1.79
C LEU A 194 -7.81 8.15 -3.13
N HIS A 195 -8.94 7.89 -3.81
CA HIS A 195 -9.25 8.58 -5.06
C HIS A 195 -9.39 10.10 -4.85
N LYS A 196 -10.23 10.51 -3.89
CA LYS A 196 -10.48 11.92 -3.59
C LYS A 196 -9.21 12.65 -3.15
N TRP A 197 -8.38 11.99 -2.34
CA TRP A 197 -7.10 12.52 -1.85
C TRP A 197 -6.00 12.51 -2.91
N ASN A 198 -6.30 11.97 -4.11
CA ASN A 198 -5.40 11.97 -5.25
C ASN A 198 -4.05 11.24 -5.01
N VAL A 199 -4.03 10.23 -4.13
CA VAL A 199 -2.85 9.40 -3.85
C VAL A 199 -2.36 8.73 -5.13
N ASP A 200 -1.05 8.62 -5.36
CA ASP A 200 -0.53 7.96 -6.57
C ASP A 200 -0.70 6.45 -6.51
N PHE A 201 -0.28 5.83 -5.40
CA PHE A 201 -0.45 4.41 -5.15
C PHE A 201 -0.55 4.10 -3.64
N ALA A 202 -1.13 2.97 -3.32
CA ALA A 202 -1.13 2.45 -1.95
C ALA A 202 -1.10 0.92 -1.96
N VAL A 203 -0.59 0.32 -0.87
CA VAL A 203 -0.51 -1.13 -0.70
C VAL A 203 -0.95 -1.52 0.70
N TRP A 204 -1.56 -2.70 0.86
CA TRP A 204 -1.99 -3.21 2.16
C TRP A 204 -2.01 -4.73 2.21
N CYS A 205 -1.91 -5.30 3.41
CA CYS A 205 -2.19 -6.70 3.64
C CYS A 205 -3.66 -6.90 4.02
N SER A 206 -4.21 -8.07 3.75
CA SER A 206 -5.61 -8.40 4.06
C SER A 206 -5.77 -9.24 5.33
N TYR A 207 -4.68 -9.81 5.86
CA TYR A 207 -4.73 -10.72 7.01
C TYR A 207 -4.90 -10.03 8.37
N LYS A 208 -4.75 -8.69 8.45
CA LYS A 208 -4.96 -7.91 9.67
C LYS A 208 -6.45 -7.57 9.83
N TYR A 209 -6.82 -6.33 9.61
CA TYR A 209 -8.18 -5.82 9.84
C TYR A 209 -9.23 -6.36 8.86
N LEU A 210 -8.81 -6.91 7.70
CA LEU A 210 -9.72 -7.52 6.74
C LEU A 210 -10.00 -9.00 7.02
N ASN A 211 -9.38 -9.59 8.05
CA ASN A 211 -9.64 -10.94 8.53
C ASN A 211 -9.47 -12.06 7.48
N ALA A 212 -8.62 -11.86 6.47
CA ALA A 212 -8.48 -12.80 5.35
C ALA A 212 -7.62 -14.04 5.69
N GLY A 213 -6.99 -14.06 6.86
CA GLY A 213 -6.18 -15.18 7.33
C GLY A 213 -4.70 -15.12 6.93
N PRO A 214 -3.86 -15.96 7.55
CA PRO A 214 -2.43 -15.99 7.29
C PRO A 214 -2.15 -16.44 5.85
N GLY A 215 -1.21 -15.73 5.18
CA GLY A 215 -0.86 -15.99 3.78
C GLY A 215 -1.87 -15.48 2.75
N ALA A 216 -2.90 -14.77 3.17
CA ALA A 216 -3.90 -14.22 2.28
C ALA A 216 -3.31 -13.18 1.31
N VAL A 217 -3.93 -13.10 0.13
CA VAL A 217 -3.59 -12.17 -0.93
C VAL A 217 -3.80 -10.72 -0.47
N ALA A 218 -2.83 -9.89 -0.72
CA ALA A 218 -2.82 -8.46 -0.38
C ALA A 218 -3.65 -7.63 -1.36
N GLY A 219 -3.67 -6.31 -1.16
CA GLY A 219 -4.30 -5.38 -2.07
C GLY A 219 -3.35 -4.26 -2.48
N ALA A 220 -3.66 -3.65 -3.64
CA ALA A 220 -2.97 -2.50 -4.16
C ALA A 220 -3.97 -1.52 -4.80
N PHE A 221 -3.61 -0.24 -4.75
CA PHE A 221 -4.30 0.87 -5.38
C PHE A 221 -3.34 1.63 -6.29
N VAL A 222 -3.80 2.00 -7.46
CA VAL A 222 -3.14 2.97 -8.35
C VAL A 222 -4.19 3.92 -8.90
N HIS A 223 -3.97 5.22 -8.72
CA HIS A 223 -4.92 6.23 -9.16
C HIS A 223 -5.16 6.20 -10.67
N GLU A 224 -6.41 6.33 -11.11
CA GLU A 224 -6.83 6.27 -12.53
C GLU A 224 -6.09 7.27 -13.44
N ARG A 225 -5.59 8.41 -12.90
CA ARG A 225 -4.81 9.37 -13.67
C ARG A 225 -3.55 8.76 -14.30
N HIS A 226 -3.10 7.62 -13.77
CA HIS A 226 -1.97 6.87 -14.32
C HIS A 226 -2.37 5.85 -15.37
N ALA A 227 -3.68 5.58 -15.57
CA ALA A 227 -4.18 4.53 -16.46
C ALA A 227 -3.74 4.72 -17.93
N THR A 228 -3.68 5.97 -18.39
CA THR A 228 -3.29 6.32 -19.76
C THR A 228 -1.83 6.81 -19.87
N ASN A 229 -1.07 6.83 -18.76
CA ASN A 229 0.31 7.28 -18.77
C ASN A 229 1.23 6.22 -19.39
N THR A 230 1.54 6.37 -20.67
CA THR A 230 2.42 5.46 -21.43
C THR A 230 3.90 5.57 -21.03
N LYS A 231 4.29 6.63 -20.29
CA LYS A 231 5.65 6.81 -19.78
C LYS A 231 5.87 6.08 -18.43
N LEU A 232 4.78 5.71 -17.77
CA LEU A 232 4.86 4.92 -16.55
C LEU A 232 5.20 3.47 -16.92
N ARG A 233 6.37 3.00 -16.47
CA ARG A 233 6.75 1.61 -16.64
C ARG A 233 5.88 0.76 -15.71
N ARG A 234 5.13 -0.16 -16.29
CA ARG A 234 4.33 -1.16 -15.56
C ARG A 234 5.10 -2.48 -15.55
N LEU A 235 5.15 -3.11 -14.39
CA LEU A 235 5.78 -4.43 -14.20
C LEU A 235 4.71 -5.45 -13.85
#